data_f9bae44c533658454096dd14f550ac73
#
_entry.id   f9bae44c533658454096dd14f550ac73
#
_cell.length_a   1.000
_cell.length_b   1.000
_cell.length_c   1.000
_cell.angle_alpha   90.00
_cell.angle_beta   90.00
_cell.angle_gamma   90.00
#
_symmetry.space_group_name_H-M   'P 1'
#
loop_
_entity.id
_entity.type
_entity.pdbx_description
1 polymer ?
#
loop_
_entity_poly.entity_id
_entity_poly.type
_entity_poly.pdbx_seq_one_letter_code
_entity_poly.pdbx_strand_id
1 'polypeptide(L)'
;ANIHCQISLALNRIYTEWYPSKGYTFNITNSTSYDQYYVHGRTVFEVMVRITDDIFNTYLRKSGTVNPYYSEYCDGKSVTCPGLKQWGTVTLANNGRSALQILRYYYGSSIEIVRTKNIRSIPQSYPGTPLQQGSRGAAVFTLQRQLNRITKDYPFLGKLTVDGVFGSRMAATVRAFQKQFNLTADGVVGRQTWYKISYIYVSVKDLAELTSEGETSTGTLSNGTWTVSYTHLTLPTNR
;
A
#
# COMPACT_ATOMS: atom_id res chain seq x y z
N ALA A 1 -7.63 3.39 -14.24
CA ALA A 1 -8.97 3.38 -13.66
C ALA A 1 -9.15 2.22 -12.67
N ASN A 2 -8.93 0.96 -13.07
CA ASN A 2 -9.17 -0.22 -12.23
C ASN A 2 -8.42 -0.19 -10.90
N ILE A 3 -7.13 0.15 -10.90
CA ILE A 3 -6.32 0.21 -9.68
C ILE A 3 -6.82 1.31 -8.73
N HIS A 4 -7.23 2.47 -9.26
CA HIS A 4 -7.86 3.51 -8.42
C HIS A 4 -9.12 3.01 -7.70
N CYS A 5 -9.94 2.18 -8.38
CA CYS A 5 -11.11 1.57 -7.75
C CYS A 5 -10.73 0.62 -6.63
N GLN A 6 -9.73 -0.25 -6.86
CA GLN A 6 -9.26 -1.21 -5.85
C GLN A 6 -8.73 -0.49 -4.60
N ILE A 7 -7.89 0.53 -4.79
CA ILE A 7 -7.36 1.34 -3.69
C ILE A 7 -8.51 2.02 -2.92
N SER A 8 -9.44 2.65 -3.64
CA SER A 8 -10.50 3.43 -3.01
C SER A 8 -11.52 2.57 -2.29
N LEU A 9 -11.85 1.38 -2.81
CA LEU A 9 -12.71 0.42 -2.13
C LEU A 9 -12.08 -0.04 -0.80
N ALA A 10 -10.80 -0.42 -0.81
CA ALA A 10 -10.10 -0.83 0.39
C ALA A 10 -10.03 0.30 1.43
N LEU A 11 -9.68 1.51 1.00
CA LEU A 11 -9.64 2.69 1.87
C LEU A 11 -11.02 3.05 2.42
N ASN A 12 -12.09 2.94 1.61
CA ASN A 12 -13.45 3.17 2.09
C ASN A 12 -13.81 2.21 3.23
N ARG A 13 -13.52 0.91 3.07
CA ARG A 13 -13.80 -0.09 4.11
C ARG A 13 -13.09 0.22 5.42
N ILE A 14 -11.82 0.65 5.34
CA ILE A 14 -11.01 1.01 6.51
C ILE A 14 -11.52 2.34 7.11
N TYR A 15 -11.67 3.36 6.28
CA TYR A 15 -12.05 4.71 6.74
C TYR A 15 -13.45 4.76 7.36
N THR A 16 -14.39 4.00 6.82
CA THR A 16 -15.76 3.94 7.35
C THR A 16 -15.92 2.93 8.48
N GLU A 17 -14.87 2.20 8.82
CA GLU A 17 -14.91 1.09 9.78
C GLU A 17 -16.08 0.12 9.50
N TRP A 18 -16.32 -0.16 8.21
CA TRP A 18 -17.51 -0.87 7.74
C TRP A 18 -17.76 -2.19 8.47
N TYR A 19 -16.74 -3.03 8.61
CA TYR A 19 -16.85 -4.31 9.32
C TYR A 19 -16.77 -4.15 10.84
N PRO A 20 -15.83 -3.37 11.41
CA PRO A 20 -15.80 -3.11 12.84
C PRO A 20 -17.10 -2.52 13.38
N SER A 21 -17.76 -1.62 12.65
CA SER A 21 -19.05 -1.03 13.05
C SER A 21 -20.19 -2.06 13.15
N LYS A 22 -20.01 -3.24 12.55
CA LYS A 22 -20.95 -4.37 12.60
C LYS A 22 -20.51 -5.49 13.57
N GLY A 23 -19.47 -5.24 14.38
CA GLY A 23 -18.97 -6.19 15.38
C GLY A 23 -17.95 -7.20 14.84
N TYR A 24 -17.44 -7.03 13.61
CA TYR A 24 -16.39 -7.89 13.07
C TYR A 24 -14.99 -7.40 13.50
N THR A 25 -14.03 -8.31 13.55
CA THR A 25 -12.63 -8.04 13.96
C THR A 25 -11.67 -7.82 12.78
N PHE A 26 -12.18 -7.71 11.59
CA PHE A 26 -11.42 -7.48 10.35
C PHE A 26 -11.91 -6.24 9.62
N ASN A 27 -11.08 -5.69 8.71
CA ASN A 27 -11.39 -4.47 7.96
C ASN A 27 -11.86 -4.72 6.53
N ILE A 28 -11.48 -5.86 5.94
CA ILE A 28 -11.80 -6.22 4.55
C ILE A 28 -11.81 -7.73 4.41
N THR A 29 -12.65 -8.26 3.51
CA THR A 29 -12.69 -9.70 3.21
C THR A 29 -11.88 -10.02 1.96
N ASN A 30 -11.44 -11.29 1.84
CA ASN A 30 -10.87 -11.86 0.62
C ASN A 30 -11.97 -12.57 -0.19
N SER A 31 -13.04 -11.86 -0.50
CA SER A 31 -14.19 -12.40 -1.25
C SER A 31 -14.71 -11.37 -2.24
N THR A 32 -14.82 -11.77 -3.51
CA THR A 32 -15.41 -10.93 -4.56
C THR A 32 -16.89 -10.65 -4.38
N SER A 33 -17.58 -11.43 -3.54
CA SER A 33 -18.99 -11.19 -3.20
C SER A 33 -19.17 -9.99 -2.27
N TYR A 34 -18.12 -9.59 -1.56
CA TYR A 34 -18.17 -8.50 -0.58
C TYR A 34 -17.16 -7.40 -0.84
N ASP A 35 -15.92 -7.76 -1.21
CA ASP A 35 -14.83 -6.80 -1.39
C ASP A 35 -13.93 -7.17 -2.58
N GLN A 36 -12.73 -7.72 -2.32
CA GLN A 36 -11.71 -7.96 -3.35
C GLN A 36 -11.08 -9.33 -3.18
N TYR A 37 -10.81 -10.00 -4.30
CA TYR A 37 -10.08 -11.25 -4.29
C TYR A 37 -8.57 -11.00 -4.23
N TYR A 38 -7.90 -11.68 -3.30
CA TYR A 38 -6.46 -11.60 -3.12
C TYR A 38 -5.84 -13.00 -3.06
N VAL A 39 -4.77 -13.22 -3.81
CA VAL A 39 -3.97 -14.44 -3.76
C VAL A 39 -2.53 -14.09 -3.40
N HIS A 40 -2.12 -14.55 -2.22
CA HIS A 40 -0.74 -14.37 -1.78
C HIS A 40 0.24 -15.10 -2.72
N GLY A 41 1.36 -14.45 -3.06
CA GLY A 41 2.42 -15.02 -3.89
C GLY A 41 2.09 -15.13 -5.38
N ARG A 42 0.95 -14.62 -5.85
CA ARG A 42 0.64 -14.59 -7.28
C ARG A 42 1.60 -13.65 -8.01
N THR A 43 2.12 -14.13 -9.14
CA THR A 43 2.94 -13.30 -10.03
C THR A 43 2.12 -12.13 -10.57
N VAL A 44 2.66 -10.94 -10.45
CA VAL A 44 2.08 -9.70 -10.98
C VAL A 44 2.94 -9.19 -12.13
N PHE A 45 2.32 -8.76 -13.21
CA PHE A 45 3.03 -8.15 -14.32
C PHE A 45 3.76 -6.88 -13.89
N GLU A 46 5.00 -6.70 -14.31
CA GLU A 46 5.83 -5.56 -13.94
C GLU A 46 5.18 -4.21 -14.26
N VAL A 47 4.49 -4.12 -15.39
CA VAL A 47 3.74 -2.91 -15.77
C VAL A 47 2.67 -2.56 -14.74
N MET A 48 1.98 -3.55 -14.16
CA MET A 48 0.98 -3.33 -13.11
C MET A 48 1.61 -2.83 -11.83
N VAL A 49 2.78 -3.36 -11.49
CA VAL A 49 3.53 -2.91 -10.31
C VAL A 49 3.92 -1.45 -10.45
N ARG A 50 4.51 -1.06 -11.61
CA ARG A 50 4.89 0.34 -11.88
C ARG A 50 3.68 1.28 -11.80
N ILE A 51 2.57 0.91 -12.45
CA ILE A 51 1.34 1.74 -12.39
C ILE A 51 0.85 1.86 -10.95
N THR A 52 0.86 0.77 -10.17
CA THR A 52 0.45 0.81 -8.77
C THR A 52 1.36 1.73 -7.96
N ASP A 53 2.67 1.65 -8.14
CA ASP A 53 3.65 2.51 -7.47
C ASP A 53 3.41 4.00 -7.78
N ASP A 54 3.10 4.33 -9.03
CA ASP A 54 2.85 5.71 -9.47
C ASP A 54 1.58 6.31 -8.87
N ILE A 55 0.55 5.50 -8.63
CA ILE A 55 -0.76 5.99 -8.21
C ILE A 55 -1.19 5.53 -6.82
N PHE A 56 -0.35 4.78 -6.09
CA PHE A 56 -0.71 4.19 -4.79
C PHE A 56 -1.12 5.24 -3.74
N ASN A 57 -0.63 6.46 -3.85
CA ASN A 57 -0.99 7.58 -3.00
C ASN A 57 -2.21 8.37 -3.51
N THR A 58 -2.99 7.78 -4.40
CA THR A 58 -4.21 8.39 -4.93
C THR A 58 -5.44 7.57 -4.53
N TYR A 59 -6.57 8.24 -4.35
CA TYR A 59 -7.86 7.62 -4.12
C TYR A 59 -8.99 8.41 -4.76
N LEU A 60 -10.17 7.79 -4.86
CA LEU A 60 -11.37 8.42 -5.40
C LEU A 60 -12.19 9.03 -4.27
N ARG A 61 -12.76 10.20 -4.52
CA ARG A 61 -13.79 10.81 -3.68
C ARG A 61 -14.86 11.45 -4.55
N LYS A 62 -16.02 11.73 -3.98
CA LYS A 62 -16.96 12.70 -4.58
C LYS A 62 -16.55 14.11 -4.25
N SER A 63 -16.72 15.02 -5.19
CA SER A 63 -16.49 16.45 -4.98
C SER A 63 -17.23 16.94 -3.73
N GLY A 64 -16.55 17.71 -2.90
CA GLY A 64 -17.11 18.20 -1.63
C GLY A 64 -17.11 17.19 -0.47
N THR A 65 -16.61 15.96 -0.67
CA THR A 65 -16.46 14.98 0.42
C THR A 65 -14.99 14.68 0.70
N VAL A 66 -14.68 14.18 1.89
CA VAL A 66 -13.33 13.74 2.28
C VAL A 66 -13.20 12.21 2.25
N ASN A 67 -14.32 11.50 2.33
CA ASN A 67 -14.36 10.05 2.43
C ASN A 67 -13.89 9.40 1.14
N PRO A 68 -13.04 8.38 1.19
CA PRO A 68 -12.76 7.53 0.04
C PRO A 68 -14.08 6.98 -0.52
N TYR A 69 -14.24 7.09 -1.83
CA TYR A 69 -15.47 6.62 -2.49
C TYR A 69 -15.52 5.08 -2.47
N TYR A 70 -16.67 4.52 -2.14
CA TYR A 70 -16.92 3.08 -2.29
C TYR A 70 -17.06 2.77 -3.78
N SER A 71 -15.97 2.37 -4.39
CA SER A 71 -15.85 2.13 -5.84
C SER A 71 -16.09 0.66 -6.16
N GLU A 72 -17.34 0.24 -6.11
CA GLU A 72 -17.73 -1.11 -6.52
C GLU A 72 -17.31 -1.39 -7.98
N TYR A 73 -16.79 -2.59 -8.22
CA TYR A 73 -16.40 -3.01 -9.57
C TYR A 73 -16.56 -4.52 -9.76
N CYS A 74 -16.64 -4.94 -11.01
CA CYS A 74 -16.66 -6.35 -11.41
C CYS A 74 -15.91 -6.54 -12.73
N ASP A 75 -15.77 -7.78 -13.17
CA ASP A 75 -15.11 -8.08 -14.45
C ASP A 75 -15.93 -7.53 -15.65
N GLY A 76 -17.26 -7.51 -15.56
CA GLY A 76 -18.15 -7.03 -16.61
C GLY A 76 -18.31 -8.00 -17.77
N LYS A 77 -17.90 -9.27 -17.60
CA LYS A 77 -18.12 -10.39 -18.52
C LYS A 77 -18.86 -11.52 -17.86
N SER A 78 -18.27 -12.09 -16.79
CA SER A 78 -18.85 -13.21 -16.04
C SER A 78 -19.85 -12.71 -15.00
N VAL A 79 -19.64 -11.51 -14.49
CA VAL A 79 -20.47 -10.87 -13.46
C VAL A 79 -20.81 -9.45 -13.89
N THR A 80 -22.06 -9.04 -13.68
CA THR A 80 -22.50 -7.66 -13.87
C THR A 80 -22.76 -6.99 -12.53
N CYS A 81 -22.32 -5.74 -12.39
CA CYS A 81 -22.50 -4.91 -11.20
C CYS A 81 -22.89 -3.48 -11.59
N PRO A 82 -23.45 -2.69 -10.66
CA PRO A 82 -23.74 -1.27 -10.90
C PRO A 82 -22.48 -0.43 -11.14
N GLY A 83 -21.34 -0.87 -10.60
CA GLY A 83 -20.06 -0.15 -10.63
C GLY A 83 -19.27 -0.30 -11.94
N LEU A 84 -17.95 -0.11 -11.81
CA LEU A 84 -17.05 -0.16 -12.95
C LEU A 84 -16.90 -1.60 -13.47
N LYS A 85 -16.96 -1.74 -14.79
CA LYS A 85 -16.73 -3.00 -15.49
C LYS A 85 -15.29 -3.03 -16.01
N GLN A 86 -14.46 -3.93 -15.47
CA GLN A 86 -13.02 -3.97 -15.79
C GLN A 86 -12.75 -4.12 -17.29
N TRP A 87 -13.45 -5.04 -17.98
CA TRP A 87 -13.33 -5.17 -19.43
C TRP A 87 -13.91 -3.99 -20.20
N GLY A 88 -14.96 -3.34 -19.67
CA GLY A 88 -15.50 -2.12 -20.26
C GLY A 88 -14.50 -0.95 -20.23
N THR A 89 -13.59 -0.91 -19.25
CA THR A 89 -12.54 0.12 -19.21
C THR A 89 -11.57 -0.01 -20.38
N VAL A 90 -11.32 -1.23 -20.89
CA VAL A 90 -10.47 -1.46 -22.07
C VAL A 90 -11.08 -0.81 -23.31
N THR A 91 -12.36 -1.03 -23.53
CA THR A 91 -13.09 -0.40 -24.65
C THR A 91 -13.02 1.14 -24.57
N LEU A 92 -13.27 1.70 -23.40
CA LEU A 92 -13.21 3.15 -23.19
C LEU A 92 -11.81 3.72 -23.38
N ALA A 93 -10.77 3.00 -22.92
CA ALA A 93 -9.39 3.39 -23.10
C ALA A 93 -8.96 3.34 -24.58
N ASN A 94 -9.36 2.31 -25.32
CA ASN A 94 -9.12 2.19 -26.76
C ASN A 94 -9.80 3.32 -27.57
N ASN A 95 -10.90 3.87 -27.02
CA ASN A 95 -11.56 5.06 -27.56
C ASN A 95 -10.93 6.37 -27.05
N GLY A 96 -9.72 6.35 -26.54
CA GLY A 96 -8.93 7.52 -26.14
C GLY A 96 -9.35 8.16 -24.81
N ARG A 97 -10.20 7.53 -23.99
CA ARG A 97 -10.58 8.10 -22.69
C ARG A 97 -9.47 7.95 -21.66
N SER A 98 -9.21 9.03 -20.94
CA SER A 98 -8.31 9.02 -19.79
C SER A 98 -8.88 8.24 -18.61
N ALA A 99 -8.03 7.86 -17.64
CA ALA A 99 -8.47 7.16 -16.43
C ALA A 99 -9.59 7.92 -15.69
N LEU A 100 -9.48 9.25 -15.54
CA LEU A 100 -10.51 10.06 -14.90
C LEU A 100 -11.82 10.08 -15.69
N GLN A 101 -11.76 10.16 -17.03
CA GLN A 101 -12.95 10.12 -17.86
C GLN A 101 -13.66 8.75 -17.78
N ILE A 102 -12.90 7.66 -17.68
CA ILE A 102 -13.45 6.31 -17.47
C ILE A 102 -14.11 6.21 -16.09
N LEU A 103 -13.46 6.70 -15.04
CA LEU A 103 -14.03 6.70 -13.70
C LEU A 103 -15.32 7.53 -13.62
N ARG A 104 -15.35 8.70 -14.26
CA ARG A 104 -16.55 9.53 -14.33
C ARG A 104 -17.69 8.92 -15.16
N TYR A 105 -17.37 8.13 -16.16
CA TYR A 105 -18.34 7.38 -16.92
C TYR A 105 -19.14 6.40 -16.05
N TYR A 106 -18.44 5.70 -15.12
CA TYR A 106 -19.09 4.70 -14.25
C TYR A 106 -19.68 5.29 -12.96
N TYR A 107 -19.05 6.29 -12.38
CA TYR A 107 -19.39 6.80 -11.04
C TYR A 107 -19.95 8.22 -11.03
N GLY A 108 -20.06 8.85 -12.20
CA GLY A 108 -20.60 10.21 -12.34
C GLY A 108 -19.54 11.31 -12.35
N SER A 109 -19.95 12.49 -12.84
CA SER A 109 -19.07 13.63 -13.08
C SER A 109 -18.39 14.21 -11.82
N SER A 110 -19.01 13.99 -10.65
CA SER A 110 -18.48 14.46 -9.36
C SER A 110 -17.31 13.66 -8.81
N ILE A 111 -16.88 12.58 -9.50
CA ILE A 111 -15.72 11.80 -9.07
C ILE A 111 -14.43 12.55 -9.36
N GLU A 112 -13.57 12.58 -8.35
CA GLU A 112 -12.23 13.15 -8.38
C GLU A 112 -11.19 12.10 -8.00
N ILE A 113 -10.00 12.17 -8.63
CA ILE A 113 -8.79 11.47 -8.18
C ILE A 113 -8.02 12.44 -7.29
N VAL A 114 -7.85 12.08 -6.03
CA VAL A 114 -7.11 12.88 -5.05
C VAL A 114 -5.77 12.24 -4.79
N ARG A 115 -4.70 13.02 -4.86
CA ARG A 115 -3.36 12.61 -4.45
C ARG A 115 -3.09 13.13 -3.04
N THR A 116 -2.72 12.24 -2.14
CA THR A 116 -2.32 12.60 -0.77
C THR A 116 -0.80 12.55 -0.60
N LYS A 117 -0.26 13.52 0.13
CA LYS A 117 1.15 13.53 0.54
C LYS A 117 1.36 12.87 1.92
N ASN A 118 0.29 12.64 2.65
CA ASN A 118 0.30 12.21 4.05
C ASN A 118 -0.06 10.74 4.19
N ILE A 119 0.56 9.86 3.39
CA ILE A 119 0.48 8.42 3.63
C ILE A 119 1.54 8.09 4.68
N ARG A 120 1.17 8.19 5.95
CA ARG A 120 2.02 7.74 7.06
C ARG A 120 1.87 6.22 7.19
N SER A 121 2.97 5.55 7.51
CA SER A 121 3.08 4.09 7.75
C SER A 121 2.81 3.15 6.56
N ILE A 122 2.56 3.63 5.36
CA ILE A 122 2.65 2.76 4.19
C ILE A 122 4.12 2.66 3.76
N PRO A 123 4.65 1.44 3.58
CA PRO A 123 6.00 1.26 3.08
C PRO A 123 6.17 2.00 1.75
N GLN A 124 7.25 2.78 1.64
CA GLN A 124 7.55 3.44 0.36
C GLN A 124 7.78 2.39 -0.72
N SER A 125 7.37 2.71 -1.93
CA SER A 125 7.65 1.88 -3.10
C SER A 125 9.14 1.81 -3.40
N TYR A 126 9.57 0.72 -4.03
CA TYR A 126 10.94 0.55 -4.48
C TYR A 126 11.37 1.71 -5.39
N PRO A 127 12.53 2.35 -5.15
CA PRO A 127 12.93 3.58 -5.86
C PRO A 127 13.31 3.40 -7.34
N GLY A 128 13.19 2.18 -7.87
CA GLY A 128 13.50 1.87 -9.28
C GLY A 128 14.95 1.48 -9.54
N THR A 129 15.88 1.82 -8.64
CA THR A 129 17.31 1.45 -8.73
C THR A 129 17.75 0.68 -7.50
N PRO A 130 18.62 -0.33 -7.63
CA PRO A 130 19.16 -1.04 -6.50
C PRO A 130 19.94 -0.13 -5.55
N LEU A 131 19.76 -0.34 -4.25
CA LEU A 131 20.51 0.36 -3.21
C LEU A 131 21.59 -0.55 -2.66
N GLN A 132 22.82 -0.05 -2.58
CA GLN A 132 24.01 -0.80 -2.18
C GLN A 132 24.99 0.10 -1.42
N GLN A 133 26.08 -0.44 -0.98
CA GLN A 133 27.14 0.35 -0.32
C GLN A 133 27.53 1.55 -1.19
N GLY A 134 27.48 2.73 -0.58
CA GLY A 134 27.68 4.03 -1.24
C GLY A 134 26.39 4.76 -1.60
N SER A 135 25.23 4.09 -1.68
CA SER A 135 23.93 4.74 -1.90
C SER A 135 23.58 5.68 -0.74
N ARG A 136 22.86 6.78 -1.06
CA ARG A 136 22.48 7.80 -0.08
C ARG A 136 21.05 8.31 -0.35
N GLY A 137 20.40 8.87 0.67
CA GLY A 137 19.14 9.59 0.54
C GLY A 137 17.96 8.95 1.24
N ALA A 138 16.74 9.46 0.92
CA ALA A 138 15.52 9.12 1.64
C ALA A 138 15.16 7.62 1.62
N ALA A 139 15.42 6.94 0.52
CA ALA A 139 15.17 5.49 0.41
C ALA A 139 16.07 4.68 1.36
N VAL A 140 17.34 5.08 1.52
CA VAL A 140 18.26 4.45 2.48
C VAL A 140 17.82 4.72 3.91
N PHE A 141 17.42 5.95 4.20
CA PHE A 141 16.89 6.35 5.51
C PHE A 141 15.67 5.49 5.89
N THR A 142 14.74 5.30 4.94
CA THR A 142 13.56 4.43 5.12
C THR A 142 13.96 3.00 5.46
N LEU A 143 14.89 2.41 4.70
CA LEU A 143 15.38 1.05 4.96
C LEU A 143 16.04 0.91 6.34
N GLN A 144 16.86 1.88 6.74
CA GLN A 144 17.51 1.89 8.05
C GLN A 144 16.47 1.88 9.19
N ARG A 145 15.42 2.68 9.08
CA ARG A 145 14.30 2.69 10.05
C ARG A 145 13.58 1.35 10.08
N GLN A 146 13.23 0.80 8.90
CA GLN A 146 12.54 -0.48 8.80
C GLN A 146 13.37 -1.63 9.37
N LEU A 147 14.65 -1.73 8.99
CA LEU A 147 15.56 -2.74 9.50
C LEU A 147 15.75 -2.61 11.02
N ASN A 148 15.91 -1.39 11.54
CA ASN A 148 16.00 -1.15 12.98
C ASN A 148 14.75 -1.59 13.75
N ARG A 149 13.57 -1.46 13.17
CA ARG A 149 12.36 -2.01 13.80
C ARG A 149 12.40 -3.54 13.78
N ILE A 150 12.79 -4.12 12.66
CA ILE A 150 12.92 -5.57 12.50
C ILE A 150 13.94 -6.15 13.49
N THR A 151 15.01 -5.42 13.83
CA THR A 151 16.01 -5.90 14.78
C THR A 151 15.48 -6.14 16.19
N LYS A 152 14.34 -5.58 16.58
CA LYS A 152 13.72 -5.90 17.87
C LYS A 152 13.31 -7.37 17.97
N ASP A 153 12.85 -7.93 16.86
CA ASP A 153 12.39 -9.33 16.76
C ASP A 153 13.48 -10.25 16.21
N TYR A 154 14.47 -9.69 15.51
CA TYR A 154 15.63 -10.36 14.93
C TYR A 154 16.94 -9.68 15.37
N PRO A 155 17.36 -9.81 16.65
CA PRO A 155 18.48 -9.04 17.22
C PRO A 155 19.83 -9.27 16.53
N PHE A 156 20.02 -10.42 15.89
CA PHE A 156 21.26 -10.76 15.17
C PHE A 156 21.54 -9.85 13.96
N LEU A 157 20.51 -9.14 13.44
CA LEU A 157 20.71 -8.18 12.36
C LEU A 157 21.51 -6.95 12.78
N GLY A 158 21.54 -6.64 14.08
CA GLY A 158 22.24 -5.49 14.63
C GLY A 158 21.61 -4.15 14.28
N LYS A 159 21.71 -3.20 15.19
CA LYS A 159 21.13 -1.86 15.03
C LYS A 159 21.98 -0.99 14.10
N LEU A 160 21.32 -0.22 13.23
CA LEU A 160 21.93 0.71 12.28
C LEU A 160 21.79 2.16 12.78
N THR A 161 22.74 3.00 12.42
CA THR A 161 22.57 4.46 12.49
C THR A 161 21.62 4.89 11.38
N VAL A 162 20.66 5.74 11.72
CA VAL A 162 19.66 6.24 10.75
C VAL A 162 20.14 7.59 10.22
N ASP A 163 21.01 7.54 9.22
CA ASP A 163 21.72 8.70 8.65
C ASP A 163 21.50 8.85 7.13
N GLY A 164 20.75 7.92 6.52
CA GLY A 164 20.53 7.91 5.08
C GLY A 164 21.75 7.50 4.26
N VAL A 165 22.79 6.90 4.87
CA VAL A 165 24.00 6.41 4.18
C VAL A 165 24.05 4.89 4.22
N PHE A 166 24.13 4.27 3.05
CA PHE A 166 24.28 2.82 2.93
C PHE A 166 25.78 2.45 3.11
N GLY A 167 26.20 2.31 4.35
CA GLY A 167 27.58 1.93 4.70
C GLY A 167 27.80 0.42 4.71
N SER A 168 29.02 0.00 5.02
CA SER A 168 29.42 -1.42 5.11
C SER A 168 28.60 -2.19 6.14
N ARG A 169 28.30 -1.56 7.30
CA ARG A 169 27.45 -2.15 8.33
C ARG A 169 26.05 -2.45 7.83
N MET A 170 25.44 -1.53 7.07
CA MET A 170 24.13 -1.75 6.47
C MET A 170 24.18 -2.86 5.42
N ALA A 171 25.25 -2.94 4.60
CA ALA A 171 25.43 -4.04 3.66
C ALA A 171 25.52 -5.41 4.37
N ALA A 172 26.19 -5.49 5.50
CA ALA A 172 26.26 -6.70 6.33
C ALA A 172 24.88 -7.07 6.91
N THR A 173 24.14 -6.09 7.44
CA THR A 173 22.75 -6.28 7.93
C THR A 173 21.83 -6.77 6.82
N VAL A 174 21.93 -6.20 5.61
CA VAL A 174 21.14 -6.63 4.47
C VAL A 174 21.45 -8.07 4.07
N ARG A 175 22.73 -8.47 4.02
CA ARG A 175 23.11 -9.88 3.76
C ARG A 175 22.55 -10.84 4.81
N ALA A 176 22.63 -10.48 6.08
CA ALA A 176 22.08 -11.27 7.18
C ALA A 176 20.55 -11.41 7.05
N PHE A 177 19.87 -10.31 6.73
CA PHE A 177 18.43 -10.30 6.45
C PHE A 177 18.08 -11.19 5.25
N GLN A 178 18.79 -11.04 4.13
CA GLN A 178 18.58 -11.83 2.93
C GLN A 178 18.73 -13.32 3.21
N LYS A 179 19.79 -13.72 3.94
CA LYS A 179 20.01 -15.10 4.37
C LYS A 179 18.86 -15.64 5.23
N GLN A 180 18.41 -14.85 6.21
CA GLN A 180 17.30 -15.23 7.11
C GLN A 180 15.99 -15.48 6.35
N PHE A 181 15.73 -14.71 5.32
CA PHE A 181 14.46 -14.75 4.59
C PHE A 181 14.57 -15.41 3.20
N ASN A 182 15.58 -16.26 2.99
CA ASN A 182 15.80 -17.05 1.80
C ASN A 182 15.88 -16.23 0.49
N LEU A 183 16.58 -15.10 0.54
CA LEU A 183 16.94 -14.29 -0.62
C LEU A 183 18.42 -14.46 -0.97
N THR A 184 18.81 -14.06 -2.17
CA THR A 184 20.24 -14.00 -2.56
C THR A 184 20.97 -13.03 -1.64
N ALA A 185 21.96 -13.52 -0.89
CA ALA A 185 22.65 -12.75 0.17
C ALA A 185 23.82 -11.93 -0.41
N ASP A 186 23.53 -11.01 -1.33
CA ASP A 186 24.50 -10.14 -2.01
C ASP A 186 24.76 -8.80 -1.28
N GLY A 187 23.90 -8.43 -0.34
CA GLY A 187 23.98 -7.16 0.36
C GLY A 187 23.46 -5.98 -0.44
N VAL A 188 22.78 -6.24 -1.55
CA VAL A 188 22.14 -5.25 -2.42
C VAL A 188 20.64 -5.27 -2.18
N VAL A 189 20.03 -4.10 -1.99
CA VAL A 189 18.58 -4.01 -1.88
C VAL A 189 18.01 -3.74 -3.26
N GLY A 190 17.85 -4.82 -4.02
CA GLY A 190 17.04 -4.84 -5.23
C GLY A 190 15.55 -4.92 -4.88
N ARG A 191 14.70 -4.98 -5.91
CA ARG A 191 13.23 -4.99 -5.76
C ARG A 191 12.72 -6.07 -4.79
N GLN A 192 13.20 -7.31 -4.92
CA GLN A 192 12.77 -8.41 -4.06
C GLN A 192 13.13 -8.16 -2.58
N THR A 193 14.36 -7.72 -2.33
CA THR A 193 14.84 -7.42 -0.97
C THR A 193 14.07 -6.24 -0.38
N TRP A 194 13.81 -5.19 -1.15
CA TRP A 194 13.01 -4.03 -0.72
C TRP A 194 11.62 -4.46 -0.21
N TYR A 195 10.86 -5.16 -1.05
CA TYR A 195 9.51 -5.57 -0.68
C TYR A 195 9.49 -6.62 0.44
N LYS A 196 10.50 -7.46 0.53
CA LYS A 196 10.63 -8.41 1.66
C LYS A 196 10.89 -7.68 2.97
N ILE A 197 11.75 -6.64 2.98
CA ILE A 197 11.97 -5.79 4.16
C ILE A 197 10.66 -5.10 4.55
N SER A 198 9.97 -4.48 3.60
CA SER A 198 8.68 -3.83 3.85
C SER A 198 7.65 -4.79 4.42
N TYR A 199 7.54 -5.99 3.86
CA TYR A 199 6.62 -7.03 4.34
C TYR A 199 6.92 -7.46 5.77
N ILE A 200 8.19 -7.78 6.07
CA ILE A 200 8.60 -8.18 7.43
C ILE A 200 8.42 -7.02 8.41
N TYR A 201 8.76 -5.79 8.00
CA TYR A 201 8.55 -4.59 8.82
C TYR A 201 7.08 -4.44 9.26
N VAL A 202 6.13 -4.59 8.35
CA VAL A 202 4.70 -4.53 8.67
C VAL A 202 4.30 -5.69 9.58
N SER A 203 4.84 -6.89 9.33
CA SER A 203 4.50 -8.10 10.09
C SER A 203 4.96 -8.07 11.55
N VAL A 204 6.07 -7.39 11.84
CA VAL A 204 6.63 -7.30 13.21
C VAL A 204 6.13 -6.09 14.00
N LYS A 205 5.35 -5.21 13.39
CA LYS A 205 4.78 -4.06 14.10
C LYS A 205 3.63 -4.48 14.99
N ASP A 206 3.70 -4.09 16.25
CA ASP A 206 2.58 -4.22 17.18
C ASP A 206 1.50 -3.16 16.89
N LEU A 207 0.24 -3.48 17.24
CA LEU A 207 -0.87 -2.53 17.11
C LEU A 207 -0.62 -1.22 17.85
N ALA A 208 0.00 -1.28 19.02
CA ALA A 208 0.40 -0.11 19.78
C ALA A 208 1.43 0.76 19.06
N GLU A 209 2.33 0.17 18.27
CA GLU A 209 3.30 0.90 17.45
C GLU A 209 2.66 1.53 16.22
N LEU A 210 1.65 0.87 15.64
CA LEU A 210 0.86 1.43 14.55
C LEU A 210 0.04 2.65 15.03
N THR A 211 -0.44 2.62 16.27
CA THR A 211 -1.16 3.74 16.90
C THR A 211 -0.23 4.83 17.41
N SER A 212 0.98 4.52 17.88
CA SER A 212 1.93 5.49 18.39
C SER A 212 2.77 6.19 17.30
N GLU A 213 3.01 5.55 16.17
CA GLU A 213 3.48 6.24 14.95
C GLU A 213 2.33 6.97 14.23
N GLY A 214 1.11 6.61 14.49
CA GLY A 214 -0.10 7.33 14.23
C GLY A 214 -0.39 8.31 15.37
N GLU A 215 0.48 9.27 15.65
CA GLU A 215 -0.07 10.57 16.02
C GLU A 215 -1.18 10.81 15.04
N THR A 216 -2.39 11.00 15.54
CA THR A 216 -3.60 11.32 14.77
C THR A 216 -3.20 11.97 13.45
N SER A 217 -3.26 11.22 12.35
CA SER A 217 -2.91 11.76 11.04
C SER A 217 -4.00 12.76 10.67
N THR A 218 -3.92 13.93 11.26
CA THR A 218 -4.69 15.09 10.82
C THR A 218 -4.06 15.54 9.51
N GLY A 219 -4.59 15.05 8.42
CA GLY A 219 -4.30 15.59 7.11
C GLY A 219 -5.28 16.72 6.84
N THR A 220 -4.76 17.90 6.57
CA THR A 220 -5.57 18.98 6.01
C THR A 220 -5.57 18.81 4.50
N LEU A 221 -6.65 18.31 3.94
CA LEU A 221 -6.94 18.48 2.52
C LEU A 221 -7.40 19.90 2.29
N SER A 222 -7.26 20.44 1.09
CA SER A 222 -7.67 21.79 0.73
C SER A 222 -9.13 22.14 1.10
N ASN A 223 -9.91 21.18 1.56
CA ASN A 223 -11.34 21.31 1.92
C ASN A 223 -11.73 20.58 3.21
N GLY A 224 -10.85 20.39 4.18
CA GLY A 224 -11.21 19.79 5.47
C GLY A 224 -10.14 18.95 6.15
N THR A 225 -10.32 18.73 7.44
CA THR A 225 -9.46 17.88 8.29
C THR A 225 -10.08 16.48 8.38
N TRP A 226 -9.30 15.42 8.14
CA TRP A 226 -9.73 14.05 8.38
C TRP A 226 -8.82 13.39 9.41
N THR A 227 -9.40 12.53 10.22
CA THR A 227 -8.68 11.73 11.20
C THR A 227 -8.89 10.26 10.84
N VAL A 228 -7.83 9.52 10.58
CA VAL A 228 -7.89 8.06 10.41
C VAL A 228 -7.38 7.44 11.70
N SER A 229 -8.29 6.83 12.44
CA SER A 229 -7.94 5.99 13.57
C SER A 229 -7.72 4.56 13.07
N TYR A 230 -6.48 4.09 13.08
CA TYR A 230 -6.14 2.72 12.73
C TYR A 230 -6.33 1.81 13.95
N THR A 231 -7.57 1.49 14.27
CA THR A 231 -7.86 0.42 15.21
C THR A 231 -8.05 -0.87 14.41
N HIS A 232 -7.10 -1.80 14.58
CA HIS A 232 -7.14 -3.20 14.15
C HIS A 232 -6.84 -3.53 12.67
N LEU A 233 -5.55 -3.60 12.34
CA LEU A 233 -5.03 -4.49 11.31
C LEU A 233 -4.50 -5.75 12.01
N THR A 234 -5.37 -6.67 12.37
CA THR A 234 -4.92 -8.03 12.71
C THR A 234 -4.63 -8.76 11.40
N LEU A 235 -3.36 -8.99 11.12
CA LEU A 235 -2.96 -9.98 10.12
C LEU A 235 -3.45 -11.36 10.59
N PRO A 236 -4.00 -12.20 9.71
CA PRO A 236 -4.34 -13.57 10.08
C PRO A 236 -3.07 -14.28 10.53
N THR A 237 -3.03 -14.69 11.78
CA THR A 237 -2.03 -15.65 12.28
C THR A 237 -2.31 -16.97 11.59
N ASN A 238 -1.43 -17.39 10.69
CA ASN A 238 -1.41 -18.78 10.23
C ASN A 238 -1.16 -19.68 11.44
N ARG A 239 -2.15 -20.46 11.81
CA ARG A 239 -1.96 -21.77 12.42
C ARG A 239 -2.14 -22.83 11.35
#